data_86a01f160fd335c6dddf9f78bb545a75
#
_entry.id   86a01f160fd335c6dddf9f78bb545a75
#
_cell.length_a   1.000
_cell.length_b   1.000
_cell.length_c   1.000
_cell.angle_alpha   90.00
_cell.angle_beta   90.00
_cell.angle_gamma   90.00
#
_symmetry.space_group_name_H-M   'P 1'
#
loop_
_entity.id
_entity.type
_entity.pdbx_description
1 polymer ?
#
loop_
_entity_poly.entity_id
_entity_poly.type
_entity_poly.pdbx_seq_one_letter_code
_entity_poly.pdbx_strand_id
1 'polypeptide(L)'
;MMQQHNLSSKEEKEQVVNWLKAYSLPIIIAIVIGLGGGYLYRTWQARKELSVEGASNLYAASQVMAYEGNTKALATYTTELVNKYPHSNYASMGQLLAAQQLAAEKNYAAASVNVNWVLQHSENTVMLDMAHFAAAGILLQQNKATDALAELNKVSATFAPAAWEQKALAYQVMQQPDQAVAALEKAKQLYAAVQVPNPLLNILLAQYPVKA
;
A
#
# COMPACT_ATOMS: atom_id res chain seq x y z
N MET A 1 -40.08 57.73 24.66
CA MET A 1 -38.85 58.54 24.78
C MET A 1 -37.69 57.57 25.04
N MET A 2 -36.97 57.24 23.97
CA MET A 2 -35.71 56.46 24.08
C MET A 2 -34.58 57.44 24.44
N GLN A 3 -34.04 57.37 25.65
CA GLN A 3 -32.78 58.04 25.99
C GLN A 3 -31.63 57.28 25.31
N GLN A 4 -31.08 57.85 24.25
CA GLN A 4 -29.77 57.46 23.74
C GLN A 4 -28.74 57.90 24.79
N HIS A 5 -28.15 56.92 25.46
CA HIS A 5 -27.04 57.07 26.35
C HIS A 5 -25.78 57.36 25.50
N ASN A 6 -25.52 58.63 25.19
CA ASN A 6 -24.28 59.05 24.56
C ASN A 6 -23.15 58.95 25.63
N LEU A 7 -22.50 57.78 25.64
CA LEU A 7 -21.27 57.60 26.41
C LEU A 7 -20.25 58.65 25.94
N SER A 8 -19.60 59.34 26.85
CA SER A 8 -18.58 60.30 26.52
C SER A 8 -17.43 59.61 25.82
N SER A 9 -16.81 60.23 24.83
CA SER A 9 -15.69 59.67 24.04
C SER A 9 -14.51 59.18 24.90
N LYS A 10 -14.50 59.55 26.16
CA LYS A 10 -13.52 59.14 27.17
C LYS A 10 -13.87 57.79 27.78
N GLU A 11 -15.15 57.55 28.05
CA GLU A 11 -15.67 56.26 28.59
C GLU A 11 -15.58 55.14 27.56
N GLU A 12 -15.84 55.44 26.25
CA GLU A 12 -15.65 54.49 25.16
C GLU A 12 -14.20 54.05 25.01
N LYS A 13 -13.25 55.01 25.11
CA LYS A 13 -11.81 54.72 25.10
C LYS A 13 -11.37 53.86 26.28
N GLU A 14 -11.86 54.13 27.46
CA GLU A 14 -11.54 53.35 28.66
C GLU A 14 -12.13 51.94 28.58
N GLN A 15 -13.33 51.74 28.06
CA GLN A 15 -13.91 50.44 27.82
C GLN A 15 -13.10 49.61 26.82
N VAL A 16 -12.68 50.20 25.69
CA VAL A 16 -11.83 49.53 24.69
C VAL A 16 -10.48 49.16 25.28
N VAL A 17 -9.82 50.05 26.04
CA VAL A 17 -8.54 49.75 26.66
C VAL A 17 -8.66 48.65 27.72
N ASN A 18 -9.71 48.65 28.50
CA ASN A 18 -9.96 47.60 29.50
C ASN A 18 -10.28 46.26 28.86
N TRP A 19 -11.05 46.26 27.77
CA TRP A 19 -11.31 45.08 26.95
C TRP A 19 -10.01 44.55 26.32
N LEU A 20 -9.18 45.42 25.74
CA LEU A 20 -7.90 45.03 25.18
C LEU A 20 -6.98 44.42 26.23
N LYS A 21 -6.90 45.01 27.42
CA LYS A 21 -6.09 44.48 28.54
C LYS A 21 -6.59 43.12 29.02
N ALA A 22 -7.91 42.92 29.07
CA ALA A 22 -8.51 41.66 29.52
C ALA A 22 -8.31 40.51 28.48
N TYR A 23 -8.35 40.82 27.19
CA TYR A 23 -8.34 39.80 26.13
C TYR A 23 -7.04 39.78 25.30
N SER A 24 -6.08 40.68 25.54
CA SER A 24 -4.82 40.72 24.79
C SER A 24 -4.03 39.41 24.87
N LEU A 25 -3.92 38.85 26.08
CA LEU A 25 -3.17 37.61 26.27
C LEU A 25 -3.79 36.41 25.54
N PRO A 26 -5.10 36.09 25.67
CA PRO A 26 -5.71 35.01 24.91
C PRO A 26 -5.68 35.24 23.40
N ILE A 27 -5.81 36.48 22.92
CA ILE A 27 -5.71 36.79 21.48
C ILE A 27 -4.28 36.53 20.98
N ILE A 28 -3.25 36.97 21.72
CA ILE A 28 -1.85 36.70 21.34
C ILE A 28 -1.58 35.20 21.32
N ILE A 29 -2.06 34.45 22.30
CA ILE A 29 -1.92 33.00 22.35
C ILE A 29 -2.61 32.34 21.14
N ALA A 30 -3.81 32.78 20.80
CA ALA A 30 -4.54 32.24 19.62
C ALA A 30 -3.80 32.54 18.31
N ILE A 31 -3.21 33.73 18.17
CA ILE A 31 -2.40 34.10 17.00
C ILE A 31 -1.12 33.25 16.92
N VAL A 32 -0.42 33.05 18.03
CA VAL A 32 0.81 32.25 18.09
C VAL A 32 0.50 30.76 17.75
N ILE A 33 -0.58 30.21 18.29
CA ILE A 33 -1.01 28.85 17.97
C ILE A 33 -1.41 28.74 16.50
N GLY A 34 -2.16 29.69 15.95
CA GLY A 34 -2.60 29.70 14.57
C GLY A 34 -1.45 29.79 13.57
N LEU A 35 -0.54 30.74 13.79
CA LEU A 35 0.63 30.95 12.93
C LEU A 35 1.65 29.81 13.09
N GLY A 36 1.94 29.42 14.34
CA GLY A 36 2.85 28.32 14.64
C GLY A 36 2.35 26.98 14.13
N GLY A 37 1.07 26.68 14.34
CA GLY A 37 0.42 25.48 13.81
C GLY A 37 0.40 25.46 12.27
N GLY A 38 0.10 26.59 11.64
CA GLY A 38 0.14 26.73 10.18
C GLY A 38 1.54 26.53 9.60
N TYR A 39 2.56 27.08 10.25
CA TYR A 39 3.96 26.88 9.86
C TYR A 39 4.40 25.42 10.01
N LEU A 40 4.10 24.79 11.15
CA LEU A 40 4.42 23.38 11.39
C LEU A 40 3.70 22.45 10.39
N TYR A 41 2.43 22.73 10.11
CA TYR A 41 1.67 21.97 9.10
C TYR A 41 2.29 22.08 7.69
N ARG A 42 2.64 23.30 7.26
CA ARG A 42 3.30 23.53 5.95
C ARG A 42 4.66 22.82 5.86
N THR A 43 5.49 22.91 6.89
CA THR A 43 6.79 22.25 6.90
C THR A 43 6.66 20.73 6.93
N TRP A 44 5.66 20.20 7.65
CA TRP A 44 5.35 18.77 7.66
C TRP A 44 4.88 18.30 6.27
N GLN A 45 3.98 19.04 5.62
CA GLN A 45 3.48 18.72 4.29
C GLN A 45 4.61 18.78 3.24
N ALA A 46 5.44 19.81 3.25
CA ALA A 46 6.59 19.93 2.36
C ALA A 46 7.58 18.75 2.52
N ARG A 47 7.86 18.33 3.76
CA ARG A 47 8.70 17.15 4.01
C ARG A 47 8.07 15.87 3.49
N LYS A 48 6.76 15.74 3.61
CA LYS A 48 6.02 14.59 3.08
C LYS A 48 6.08 14.53 1.55
N GLU A 49 5.90 15.65 0.87
CA GLU A 49 6.00 15.74 -0.60
C GLU A 49 7.40 15.38 -1.08
N LEU A 50 8.46 15.95 -0.49
CA LEU A 50 9.86 15.62 -0.81
C LEU A 50 10.18 14.13 -0.54
N SER A 51 9.59 13.56 0.51
CA SER A 51 9.73 12.14 0.83
C SER A 51 9.07 11.25 -0.23
N VAL A 52 7.89 11.61 -0.72
CA VAL A 52 7.17 10.87 -1.77
C VAL A 52 7.94 10.95 -3.09
N GLU A 53 8.41 12.13 -3.48
CA GLU A 53 9.20 12.34 -4.69
C GLU A 53 10.51 11.55 -4.66
N GLY A 54 11.25 11.63 -3.55
CA GLY A 54 12.51 10.88 -3.38
C GLY A 54 12.30 9.37 -3.44
N ALA A 55 11.26 8.85 -2.80
CA ALA A 55 10.91 7.44 -2.86
C ALA A 55 10.47 6.99 -4.25
N SER A 56 9.67 7.81 -4.96
CA SER A 56 9.24 7.57 -6.33
C SER A 56 10.43 7.49 -7.30
N ASN A 57 11.38 8.41 -7.20
CA ASN A 57 12.57 8.44 -8.05
C ASN A 57 13.46 7.20 -7.85
N LEU A 58 13.67 6.76 -6.61
CA LEU A 58 14.41 5.53 -6.31
C LEU A 58 13.68 4.28 -6.82
N TYR A 59 12.34 4.26 -6.71
CA TYR A 59 11.56 3.15 -7.24
C TYR A 59 11.62 3.11 -8.77
N ALA A 60 11.53 4.26 -9.45
CA ALA A 60 11.68 4.34 -10.90
C ALA A 60 13.06 3.83 -11.35
N ALA A 61 14.13 4.21 -10.64
CA ALA A 61 15.46 3.65 -10.89
C ALA A 61 15.52 2.14 -10.67
N SER A 62 14.85 1.64 -9.63
CA SER A 62 14.72 0.19 -9.37
C SER A 62 14.04 -0.55 -10.52
N GLN A 63 12.98 0.03 -11.11
CA GLN A 63 12.30 -0.56 -12.27
C GLN A 63 13.20 -0.67 -13.50
N VAL A 64 14.01 0.36 -13.77
CA VAL A 64 14.99 0.32 -14.86
C VAL A 64 16.01 -0.81 -14.65
N MET A 65 16.56 -0.93 -13.44
CA MET A 65 17.53 -1.99 -13.11
C MET A 65 16.92 -3.39 -13.21
N ALA A 66 15.66 -3.54 -12.81
CA ALA A 66 14.94 -4.80 -12.98
C ALA A 66 14.73 -5.15 -14.46
N TYR A 67 14.37 -4.16 -15.27
CA TYR A 67 14.20 -4.36 -16.72
C TYR A 67 15.53 -4.75 -17.41
N GLU A 68 16.63 -4.17 -16.98
CA GLU A 68 17.98 -4.50 -17.47
C GLU A 68 18.52 -5.84 -16.92
N GLY A 69 17.82 -6.48 -15.99
CA GLY A 69 18.28 -7.70 -15.32
C GLY A 69 19.47 -7.46 -14.38
N ASN A 70 19.72 -6.21 -13.99
CA ASN A 70 20.81 -5.85 -13.10
C ASN A 70 20.43 -6.01 -11.62
N THR A 71 20.39 -7.24 -11.15
CA THR A 71 19.97 -7.61 -9.79
C THR A 71 20.78 -6.92 -8.71
N LYS A 72 22.09 -6.71 -8.94
CA LYS A 72 22.96 -6.04 -7.97
C LYS A 72 22.61 -4.56 -7.80
N ALA A 73 22.39 -3.84 -8.88
CA ALA A 73 21.98 -2.44 -8.83
C ALA A 73 20.54 -2.31 -8.28
N LEU A 74 19.65 -3.21 -8.68
CA LEU A 74 18.29 -3.30 -8.11
C LEU A 74 18.33 -3.44 -6.58
N ALA A 75 19.15 -4.35 -6.05
CA ALA A 75 19.31 -4.52 -4.61
C ALA A 75 19.83 -3.24 -3.92
N THR A 76 20.70 -2.48 -4.57
CA THR A 76 21.19 -1.20 -4.03
C THR A 76 20.06 -0.19 -3.88
N TYR A 77 19.27 0.04 -4.94
CA TYR A 77 18.17 0.99 -4.93
C TYR A 77 17.03 0.58 -3.96
N THR A 78 16.70 -0.71 -3.91
CA THR A 78 15.67 -1.21 -2.99
C THR A 78 16.13 -1.15 -1.54
N THR A 79 17.40 -1.36 -1.24
CA THR A 79 17.99 -1.14 0.08
C THR A 79 17.94 0.33 0.47
N GLU A 80 18.25 1.24 -0.46
CA GLU A 80 18.15 2.67 -0.21
C GLU A 80 16.71 3.12 0.06
N LEU A 81 15.72 2.56 -0.67
CA LEU A 81 14.29 2.77 -0.42
C LEU A 81 13.89 2.39 1.01
N VAL A 82 14.29 1.21 1.44
CA VAL A 82 14.00 0.71 2.80
C VAL A 82 14.65 1.58 3.88
N ASN A 83 15.88 2.02 3.67
CA ASN A 83 16.62 2.80 4.65
C ASN A 83 16.11 4.23 4.77
N LYS A 84 15.78 4.88 3.64
CA LYS A 84 15.36 6.29 3.61
C LYS A 84 13.85 6.48 3.75
N TYR A 85 13.05 5.53 3.23
CA TYR A 85 11.60 5.67 3.11
C TYR A 85 10.85 4.40 3.54
N PRO A 86 11.13 3.82 4.73
CA PRO A 86 10.63 2.50 5.13
C PRO A 86 9.09 2.38 5.17
N HIS A 87 8.39 3.50 5.41
CA HIS A 87 6.92 3.52 5.47
C HIS A 87 6.24 3.91 4.15
N SER A 88 7.02 4.09 3.08
CA SER A 88 6.44 4.40 1.78
C SER A 88 5.97 3.13 1.06
N ASN A 89 4.87 3.24 0.31
CA ASN A 89 4.45 2.16 -0.58
C ASN A 89 5.53 1.83 -1.63
N TYR A 90 6.37 2.80 -2.01
CA TYR A 90 7.48 2.57 -2.94
C TYR A 90 8.54 1.63 -2.39
N ALA A 91 8.79 1.65 -1.06
CA ALA A 91 9.69 0.68 -0.44
C ALA A 91 9.12 -0.74 -0.53
N SER A 92 7.81 -0.91 -0.23
CA SER A 92 7.12 -2.19 -0.40
C SER A 92 7.14 -2.67 -1.85
N MET A 93 6.85 -1.79 -2.81
CA MET A 93 6.90 -2.11 -4.24
C MET A 93 8.32 -2.48 -4.70
N GLY A 94 9.34 -1.78 -4.23
CA GLY A 94 10.74 -2.08 -4.52
C GLY A 94 11.15 -3.46 -4.00
N GLN A 95 10.75 -3.80 -2.76
CA GLN A 95 11.03 -5.12 -2.20
C GLN A 95 10.32 -6.24 -2.96
N LEU A 96 9.05 -6.04 -3.37
CA LEU A 96 8.33 -7.02 -4.20
C LEU A 96 8.97 -7.18 -5.58
N LEU A 97 9.45 -6.09 -6.19
CA LEU A 97 10.17 -6.12 -7.45
C LEU A 97 11.48 -6.91 -7.34
N ALA A 98 12.27 -6.66 -6.28
CA ALA A 98 13.48 -7.42 -6.01
C ALA A 98 13.17 -8.91 -5.74
N ALA A 99 12.10 -9.20 -5.02
CA ALA A 99 11.66 -10.57 -4.78
C ALA A 99 11.30 -11.29 -6.09
N GLN A 100 10.59 -10.62 -7.00
CA GLN A 100 10.24 -11.17 -8.30
C GLN A 100 11.49 -11.50 -9.13
N GLN A 101 12.47 -10.60 -9.18
CA GLN A 101 13.71 -10.82 -9.91
C GLN A 101 14.51 -11.99 -9.34
N LEU A 102 14.66 -12.04 -8.02
CA LEU A 102 15.34 -13.14 -7.33
C LEU A 102 14.63 -14.49 -7.51
N ALA A 103 13.30 -14.49 -7.53
CA ALA A 103 12.52 -15.70 -7.80
C ALA A 103 12.72 -16.19 -9.24
N ALA A 104 12.81 -15.29 -10.22
CA ALA A 104 13.12 -15.64 -11.60
C ALA A 104 14.54 -16.27 -11.73
N GLU A 105 15.49 -15.82 -10.91
CA GLU A 105 16.84 -16.41 -10.78
C GLU A 105 16.86 -17.69 -9.91
N LYS A 106 15.68 -18.16 -9.46
CA LYS A 106 15.50 -19.31 -8.54
C LYS A 106 16.18 -19.13 -7.19
N ASN A 107 16.52 -17.89 -6.81
CA ASN A 107 17.00 -17.56 -5.46
C ASN A 107 15.81 -17.32 -4.51
N TYR A 108 15.06 -18.38 -4.24
CA TYR A 108 13.81 -18.31 -3.46
C TYR A 108 14.04 -17.87 -2.02
N ALA A 109 15.19 -18.19 -1.44
CA ALA A 109 15.52 -17.79 -0.08
C ALA A 109 15.62 -16.26 0.04
N ALA A 110 16.39 -15.62 -0.84
CA ALA A 110 16.51 -14.17 -0.87
C ALA A 110 15.19 -13.50 -1.28
N ALA A 111 14.46 -14.07 -2.25
CA ALA A 111 13.15 -13.57 -2.64
C ALA A 111 12.17 -13.53 -1.44
N SER A 112 12.15 -14.60 -0.64
CA SER A 112 11.30 -14.68 0.56
C SER A 112 11.66 -13.64 1.63
N VAL A 113 12.94 -13.29 1.78
CA VAL A 113 13.38 -12.22 2.70
C VAL A 113 12.74 -10.89 2.33
N ASN A 114 12.75 -10.55 1.04
CA ASN A 114 12.15 -9.30 0.56
C ASN A 114 10.63 -9.27 0.72
N VAL A 115 9.95 -10.38 0.43
CA VAL A 115 8.50 -10.50 0.66
C VAL A 115 8.15 -10.37 2.14
N ASN A 116 8.89 -11.07 3.02
CA ASN A 116 8.68 -11.02 4.46
C ASN A 116 8.91 -9.61 5.01
N TRP A 117 9.83 -8.84 4.45
CA TRP A 117 10.00 -7.45 4.83
C TRP A 117 8.69 -6.66 4.62
N VAL A 118 8.03 -6.82 3.46
CA VAL A 118 6.76 -6.15 3.17
C VAL A 118 5.66 -6.58 4.13
N LEU A 119 5.56 -7.89 4.41
CA LEU A 119 4.57 -8.44 5.36
C LEU A 119 4.74 -7.90 6.79
N GLN A 120 5.96 -7.51 7.18
CA GLN A 120 6.27 -7.02 8.51
C GLN A 120 6.20 -5.50 8.65
N HIS A 121 6.38 -4.74 7.57
CA HIS A 121 6.55 -3.29 7.63
C HIS A 121 5.45 -2.50 6.90
N SER A 122 4.67 -3.14 6.02
CA SER A 122 3.60 -2.44 5.32
C SER A 122 2.33 -2.41 6.16
N GLU A 123 1.71 -1.22 6.25
CA GLU A 123 0.36 -1.03 6.81
C GLU A 123 -0.70 -0.96 5.71
N ASN A 124 -0.29 -0.95 4.44
CA ASN A 124 -1.18 -0.86 3.30
C ASN A 124 -1.70 -2.24 2.91
N THR A 125 -3.00 -2.47 3.03
CA THR A 125 -3.65 -3.74 2.73
C THR A 125 -3.35 -4.24 1.31
N VAL A 126 -3.29 -3.35 0.31
CA VAL A 126 -2.95 -3.72 -1.07
C VAL A 126 -1.53 -4.27 -1.16
N MET A 127 -0.57 -3.64 -0.48
CA MET A 127 0.82 -4.12 -0.44
C MET A 127 0.94 -5.46 0.29
N LEU A 128 0.16 -5.67 1.36
CA LEU A 128 0.09 -6.94 2.07
C LEU A 128 -0.49 -8.04 1.18
N ASP A 129 -1.58 -7.76 0.45
CA ASP A 129 -2.15 -8.71 -0.51
C ASP A 129 -1.14 -9.08 -1.61
N MET A 130 -0.46 -8.08 -2.19
CA MET A 130 0.60 -8.33 -3.18
C MET A 130 1.75 -9.17 -2.60
N ALA A 131 2.12 -8.96 -1.34
CA ALA A 131 3.14 -9.75 -0.67
C ALA A 131 2.69 -11.21 -0.45
N HIS A 132 1.43 -11.44 -0.07
CA HIS A 132 0.86 -12.80 0.03
C HIS A 132 0.82 -13.49 -1.33
N PHE A 133 0.47 -12.77 -2.41
CA PHE A 133 0.55 -13.32 -3.77
C PHE A 133 1.98 -13.69 -4.16
N ALA A 134 2.96 -12.81 -3.88
CA ALA A 134 4.36 -13.08 -4.18
C ALA A 134 4.89 -14.28 -3.38
N ALA A 135 4.55 -14.36 -2.07
CA ALA A 135 4.90 -15.50 -1.23
C ALA A 135 4.33 -16.81 -1.80
N ALA A 136 3.04 -16.82 -2.15
CA ALA A 136 2.40 -17.98 -2.75
C ALA A 136 3.05 -18.39 -4.08
N GLY A 137 3.37 -17.42 -4.95
CA GLY A 137 4.07 -17.67 -6.20
C GLY A 137 5.45 -18.32 -6.01
N ILE A 138 6.23 -17.82 -5.06
CA ILE A 138 7.53 -18.38 -4.68
C ILE A 138 7.38 -19.81 -4.15
N LEU A 139 6.39 -20.06 -3.30
CA LEU A 139 6.11 -21.39 -2.74
C LEU A 139 5.67 -22.39 -3.82
N LEU A 140 4.85 -21.97 -4.78
CA LEU A 140 4.45 -22.82 -5.91
C LEU A 140 5.66 -23.22 -6.77
N GLN A 141 6.59 -22.30 -7.04
CA GLN A 141 7.83 -22.62 -7.75
C GLN A 141 8.73 -23.61 -6.99
N GLN A 142 8.57 -23.70 -5.68
CA GLN A 142 9.25 -24.69 -4.82
C GLN A 142 8.46 -26.00 -4.67
N ASN A 143 7.35 -26.19 -5.35
CA ASN A 143 6.40 -27.30 -5.19
C ASN A 143 5.78 -27.40 -3.77
N LYS A 144 5.70 -26.29 -3.05
CA LYS A 144 5.11 -26.18 -1.69
C LYS A 144 3.67 -25.66 -1.77
N ALA A 145 2.81 -26.38 -2.51
CA ALA A 145 1.47 -25.91 -2.84
C ALA A 145 0.56 -25.73 -1.61
N THR A 146 0.71 -26.56 -0.58
CA THR A 146 -0.05 -26.42 0.68
C THR A 146 0.27 -25.10 1.39
N ASP A 147 1.55 -24.73 1.46
CA ASP A 147 1.98 -23.48 2.07
C ASP A 147 1.51 -22.28 1.23
N ALA A 148 1.53 -22.42 -0.11
CA ALA A 148 1.00 -21.41 -1.01
C ALA A 148 -0.49 -21.16 -0.77
N LEU A 149 -1.30 -22.21 -0.59
CA LEU A 149 -2.72 -22.08 -0.24
C LEU A 149 -2.92 -21.35 1.08
N ALA A 150 -2.05 -21.59 2.08
CA ALA A 150 -2.10 -20.90 3.36
C ALA A 150 -1.85 -19.38 3.19
N GLU A 151 -0.90 -18.98 2.35
CA GLU A 151 -0.67 -17.57 2.02
C GLU A 151 -1.86 -16.95 1.26
N LEU A 152 -2.42 -17.64 0.28
CA LEU A 152 -3.56 -17.16 -0.50
C LEU A 152 -4.86 -17.04 0.31
N ASN A 153 -4.96 -17.72 1.45
CA ASN A 153 -6.09 -17.58 2.36
C ASN A 153 -6.04 -16.29 3.20
N LYS A 154 -4.90 -15.60 3.26
CA LYS A 154 -4.72 -14.32 3.96
C LYS A 154 -5.06 -13.11 3.10
N VAL A 155 -5.21 -13.30 1.79
CA VAL A 155 -5.54 -12.25 0.83
C VAL A 155 -6.94 -11.70 1.12
N SER A 156 -7.08 -10.37 1.08
CA SER A 156 -8.32 -9.67 1.36
C SER A 156 -9.43 -9.97 0.34
N ALA A 157 -10.68 -9.64 0.71
CA ALA A 157 -11.83 -9.83 -0.17
C ALA A 157 -11.72 -9.06 -1.50
N THR A 158 -11.04 -7.93 -1.50
CA THR A 158 -10.83 -7.09 -2.71
C THR A 158 -10.09 -7.85 -3.80
N PHE A 159 -9.13 -8.68 -3.44
CA PHE A 159 -8.34 -9.47 -4.37
C PHE A 159 -8.73 -10.96 -4.39
N ALA A 160 -9.85 -11.32 -3.74
CA ALA A 160 -10.33 -12.70 -3.71
C ALA A 160 -10.45 -13.36 -5.10
N PRO A 161 -10.94 -12.69 -6.19
CA PRO A 161 -10.99 -13.32 -7.51
C PRO A 161 -9.62 -13.83 -7.95
N ALA A 162 -8.57 -13.00 -7.87
CA ALA A 162 -7.22 -13.38 -8.25
C ALA A 162 -6.61 -14.42 -7.30
N ALA A 163 -6.95 -14.38 -6.01
CA ALA A 163 -6.51 -15.39 -5.06
C ALA A 163 -7.07 -16.77 -5.40
N TRP A 164 -8.34 -16.86 -5.79
CA TRP A 164 -8.94 -18.12 -6.22
C TRP A 164 -8.34 -18.65 -7.53
N GLU A 165 -7.95 -17.76 -8.44
CA GLU A 165 -7.23 -18.14 -9.65
C GLU A 165 -5.85 -18.76 -9.31
N GLN A 166 -5.09 -18.15 -8.40
CA GLN A 166 -3.82 -18.74 -7.95
C GLN A 166 -4.01 -20.02 -7.13
N LYS A 167 -5.10 -20.16 -6.35
CA LYS A 167 -5.43 -21.41 -5.66
C LYS A 167 -5.65 -22.56 -6.65
N ALA A 168 -6.22 -22.29 -7.81
CA ALA A 168 -6.35 -23.31 -8.86
C ALA A 168 -4.99 -23.82 -9.31
N LEU A 169 -3.99 -22.95 -9.48
CA LEU A 169 -2.61 -23.36 -9.78
C LEU A 169 -2.01 -24.21 -8.67
N ALA A 170 -2.26 -23.87 -7.41
CA ALA A 170 -1.81 -24.67 -6.27
C ALA A 170 -2.42 -26.08 -6.30
N TYR A 171 -3.72 -26.19 -6.55
CA TYR A 171 -4.40 -27.48 -6.67
C TYR A 171 -3.91 -28.28 -7.90
N GLN A 172 -3.55 -27.61 -8.98
CA GLN A 172 -2.93 -28.25 -10.13
C GLN A 172 -1.57 -28.87 -9.78
N VAL A 173 -0.71 -28.13 -9.07
CA VAL A 173 0.57 -28.65 -8.56
C VAL A 173 0.36 -29.86 -7.65
N MET A 174 -0.71 -29.88 -6.86
CA MET A 174 -1.09 -31.01 -5.99
C MET A 174 -1.74 -32.17 -6.76
N GLN A 175 -1.91 -32.09 -8.05
CA GLN A 175 -2.61 -33.06 -8.90
C GLN A 175 -4.07 -33.29 -8.46
N GLN A 176 -4.74 -32.23 -8.06
CA GLN A 176 -6.14 -32.21 -7.59
C GLN A 176 -7.03 -31.47 -8.61
N PRO A 177 -7.32 -32.02 -9.78
CA PRO A 177 -8.00 -31.32 -10.86
C PRO A 177 -9.42 -30.88 -10.50
N ASP A 178 -10.15 -31.64 -9.69
CA ASP A 178 -11.50 -31.28 -9.27
C ASP A 178 -11.49 -30.01 -8.41
N GLN A 179 -10.52 -29.87 -7.53
CA GLN A 179 -10.35 -28.69 -6.70
C GLN A 179 -9.84 -27.49 -7.50
N ALA A 180 -8.99 -27.74 -8.51
CA ALA A 180 -8.54 -26.68 -9.41
C ALA A 180 -9.72 -26.11 -10.22
N VAL A 181 -10.59 -26.97 -10.78
CA VAL A 181 -11.81 -26.54 -11.48
C VAL A 181 -12.74 -25.77 -10.55
N ALA A 182 -13.00 -26.26 -9.33
CA ALA A 182 -13.84 -25.56 -8.37
C ALA A 182 -13.27 -24.18 -7.99
N ALA A 183 -11.96 -24.06 -7.88
CA ALA A 183 -11.30 -22.77 -7.60
C ALA A 183 -11.43 -21.80 -8.80
N LEU A 184 -11.28 -22.26 -10.04
CA LEU A 184 -11.48 -21.43 -11.23
C LEU A 184 -12.92 -20.98 -11.40
N GLU A 185 -13.90 -21.86 -11.14
CA GLU A 185 -15.32 -21.49 -11.14
C GLU A 185 -15.63 -20.45 -10.07
N LYS A 186 -15.04 -20.58 -8.88
CA LYS A 186 -15.17 -19.58 -7.82
C LYS A 186 -14.55 -18.25 -8.22
N ALA A 187 -13.37 -18.23 -8.82
CA ALA A 187 -12.76 -17.02 -9.37
C ALA A 187 -13.68 -16.36 -10.40
N LYS A 188 -14.24 -17.13 -11.35
CA LYS A 188 -15.15 -16.66 -12.39
C LYS A 188 -16.40 -16.00 -11.81
N GLN A 189 -17.02 -16.62 -10.79
CA GLN A 189 -18.17 -16.05 -10.08
C GLN A 189 -17.82 -14.72 -9.42
N LEU A 190 -16.65 -14.61 -8.78
CA LEU A 190 -16.21 -13.41 -8.07
C LEU A 190 -15.87 -12.28 -9.06
N TYR A 191 -15.23 -12.59 -10.19
CA TYR A 191 -14.97 -11.61 -11.25
C TYR A 191 -16.29 -11.08 -11.87
N ALA A 192 -17.26 -11.95 -12.07
CA ALA A 192 -18.58 -11.56 -12.56
C ALA A 192 -19.31 -10.63 -11.56
N ALA A 193 -19.20 -10.92 -10.27
CA ALA A 193 -19.83 -10.12 -9.23
C ALA A 193 -19.26 -8.67 -9.15
N VAL A 194 -17.99 -8.48 -9.48
CA VAL A 194 -17.35 -7.15 -9.55
C VAL A 194 -17.37 -6.54 -10.94
N GLN A 195 -18.08 -7.17 -11.89
CA GLN A 195 -18.21 -6.72 -13.29
C GLN A 195 -16.87 -6.54 -14.05
N VAL A 196 -15.87 -7.31 -13.68
CA VAL A 196 -14.55 -7.34 -14.34
C VAL A 196 -14.39 -8.72 -15.00
N PRO A 197 -14.83 -8.91 -16.27
CA PRO A 197 -14.74 -10.21 -16.92
C PRO A 197 -13.27 -10.59 -17.16
N ASN A 198 -12.92 -11.83 -16.79
CA ASN A 198 -11.63 -12.41 -17.09
C ASN A 198 -11.81 -13.57 -18.13
N PRO A 199 -11.62 -13.29 -19.44
CA PRO A 199 -11.83 -14.29 -20.47
C PRO A 199 -10.85 -15.46 -20.40
N LEU A 200 -9.67 -15.28 -19.77
CA LEU A 200 -8.67 -16.33 -19.60
C LEU A 200 -9.19 -17.49 -18.74
N LEU A 201 -10.12 -17.24 -17.82
CA LEU A 201 -10.70 -18.31 -16.99
C LEU A 201 -11.45 -19.36 -17.82
N ASN A 202 -12.12 -18.97 -18.89
CA ASN A 202 -12.79 -19.93 -19.78
C ASN A 202 -11.76 -20.79 -20.50
N ILE A 203 -10.61 -20.22 -20.88
CA ILE A 203 -9.51 -20.97 -21.52
C ILE A 203 -8.89 -21.95 -20.53
N LEU A 204 -8.68 -21.51 -19.28
CA LEU A 204 -8.13 -22.37 -18.22
C LEU A 204 -9.10 -23.52 -17.89
N LEU A 205 -10.38 -23.23 -17.75
CA LEU A 205 -11.41 -24.24 -17.50
C LEU A 205 -11.51 -25.28 -18.64
N ALA A 206 -11.35 -24.85 -19.89
CA ALA A 206 -11.37 -25.75 -21.03
C ALA A 206 -10.20 -26.77 -21.09
N GLN A 207 -9.14 -26.53 -20.30
CA GLN A 207 -8.01 -27.48 -20.20
C GLN A 207 -8.34 -28.68 -19.30
N TYR A 208 -9.41 -28.60 -18.50
CA TYR A 208 -9.83 -29.71 -17.66
C TYR A 208 -10.94 -30.53 -18.37
N PRO A 209 -10.83 -31.85 -18.43
CA PRO A 209 -11.86 -32.68 -19.04
C PRO A 209 -13.17 -32.53 -18.24
N VAL A 210 -14.25 -32.24 -18.97
CA VAL A 210 -15.60 -32.25 -18.40
C VAL A 210 -15.89 -33.70 -17.96
N LYS A 211 -16.08 -33.93 -16.67
CA LYS A 211 -16.59 -35.22 -16.21
C LYS A 211 -18.03 -35.33 -16.69
N ALA A 212 -18.26 -36.32 -17.58
CA ALA A 212 -19.57 -36.70 -18.05
C ALA A 212 -20.38 -37.36 -16.92
#